data_d3bed141ae27df8e7857aa095c38cb51
#
_entry.id   d3bed141ae27df8e7857aa095c38cb51
#
_cell.length_a   1.000
_cell.length_b   1.000
_cell.length_c   1.000
_cell.angle_alpha   90.00
_cell.angle_beta   90.00
_cell.angle_gamma   90.00
#
_symmetry.space_group_name_H-M   'P 1'
#
loop_
_entity.id
_entity.type
_entity.pdbx_description
1 polymer ?
#
loop_
_entity_poly.entity_id
_entity_poly.type
_entity_poly.pdbx_seq_one_letter_code
_entity_poly.pdbx_strand_id
1 'polypeptide(L)'
;MKNILLMLFLSFFALSCAQNAESKKKPDFKEEEEFSEIIAFEDYNISMLRLIVTPEKYHNKTVQIIGYLNLEFEGNAIYFHKEDYDNGLSENAMWVNFSDDLAKKTDLKKYNKKYVIIVGKFDMNSKGHMGMFGGTIKNISRLDVWN
;
A
#
# COMPACT_ATOMS: atom_id res chain seq x y z
N MET A 1 -34.23 69.14 15.52
CA MET A 1 -32.74 68.98 15.43
C MET A 1 -32.27 67.66 16.02
N LYS A 2 -32.93 66.56 15.72
CA LYS A 2 -32.58 65.23 16.32
C LYS A 2 -32.26 64.13 15.26
N ASN A 3 -32.40 64.44 13.97
CA ASN A 3 -32.26 63.47 12.91
C ASN A 3 -31.03 63.61 11.99
N ILE A 4 -30.13 64.58 12.32
CA ILE A 4 -28.92 64.81 11.52
C ILE A 4 -27.69 64.06 12.11
N LEU A 5 -27.76 63.64 13.37
CA LEU A 5 -26.64 62.96 14.05
C LEU A 5 -26.60 61.41 13.77
N LEU A 6 -27.68 60.87 13.15
CA LEU A 6 -27.73 59.42 12.88
C LEU A 6 -27.23 59.03 11.47
N MET A 7 -27.00 59.99 10.58
CA MET A 7 -26.53 59.75 9.23
C MET A 7 -25.01 59.81 9.07
N LEU A 8 -24.26 60.22 10.08
CA LEU A 8 -22.79 60.35 10.03
C LEU A 8 -22.05 59.10 10.57
N PHE A 9 -22.76 58.11 11.10
CA PHE A 9 -22.15 56.86 11.63
C PHE A 9 -22.19 55.67 10.66
N LEU A 10 -22.78 55.78 9.49
CA LEU A 10 -22.90 54.69 8.51
C LEU A 10 -21.87 54.75 7.37
N SER A 11 -20.95 55.70 7.35
CA SER A 11 -19.99 55.87 6.23
C SER A 11 -18.57 55.41 6.54
N PHE A 12 -18.31 54.77 7.71
CA PHE A 12 -16.95 54.33 8.08
C PHE A 12 -16.72 52.84 8.10
N PHE A 13 -17.62 52.02 7.55
CA PHE A 13 -17.45 50.56 7.57
C PHE A 13 -17.20 49.91 6.19
N ALA A 14 -16.73 50.65 5.21
CA ALA A 14 -16.50 50.15 3.86
C ALA A 14 -15.04 50.32 3.39
N LEU A 15 -14.05 50.14 4.27
CA LEU A 15 -12.64 50.05 3.84
C LEU A 15 -11.86 49.16 4.78
N SER A 16 -12.02 47.87 4.71
CA SER A 16 -10.97 46.89 5.11
C SER A 16 -11.38 45.50 4.69
N CYS A 17 -11.20 45.14 3.44
CA CYS A 17 -11.04 43.78 2.99
C CYS A 17 -10.29 43.77 1.65
N ALA A 18 -9.06 44.31 1.64
CA ALA A 18 -8.06 43.91 0.68
C ALA A 18 -7.37 42.66 1.27
N GLN A 19 -8.02 41.50 1.15
CA GLN A 19 -7.36 40.23 1.37
C GLN A 19 -6.42 40.00 0.20
N ASN A 20 -5.12 39.94 0.51
CA ASN A 20 -4.11 39.40 -0.34
C ASN A 20 -4.56 38.06 -0.92
N ALA A 21 -4.96 38.06 -2.18
CA ALA A 21 -5.00 36.86 -2.98
C ALA A 21 -3.54 36.44 -3.19
N GLU A 22 -2.99 35.65 -2.26
CA GLU A 22 -1.85 34.83 -2.57
C GLU A 22 -2.21 33.98 -3.79
N SER A 23 -1.64 34.34 -4.91
CA SER A 23 -1.62 33.52 -6.11
C SER A 23 -0.99 32.19 -5.71
N LYS A 24 -1.81 31.17 -5.39
CA LYS A 24 -1.34 29.80 -5.29
C LYS A 24 -0.77 29.46 -6.67
N LYS A 25 0.56 29.50 -6.75
CA LYS A 25 1.30 29.04 -7.92
C LYS A 25 0.81 27.61 -8.20
N LYS A 26 0.21 27.40 -9.36
CA LYS A 26 -0.20 26.08 -9.81
C LYS A 26 1.06 25.22 -9.84
N PRO A 27 1.10 24.05 -9.21
CA PRO A 27 2.29 23.22 -9.24
C PRO A 27 2.69 22.92 -10.68
N ASP A 28 3.99 22.85 -10.92
CA ASP A 28 4.53 22.52 -12.25
C ASP A 28 4.12 21.08 -12.60
N PHE A 29 3.85 20.81 -13.87
CA PHE A 29 3.38 19.52 -14.37
C PHE A 29 4.27 18.33 -13.91
N LYS A 30 5.57 18.58 -13.73
CA LYS A 30 6.51 17.60 -13.20
C LYS A 30 6.30 17.30 -11.71
N GLU A 31 5.94 18.31 -10.90
CA GLU A 31 5.66 18.13 -9.47
C GLU A 31 4.36 17.33 -9.27
N GLU A 32 3.35 17.51 -10.14
CA GLU A 32 2.11 16.74 -10.09
C GLU A 32 2.32 15.27 -10.48
N GLU A 33 3.17 14.97 -11.49
CA GLU A 33 3.53 13.61 -11.88
C GLU A 33 4.32 12.90 -10.77
N GLU A 34 5.37 13.53 -10.21
CA GLU A 34 6.19 12.98 -9.14
C GLU A 34 5.34 12.71 -7.88
N PHE A 35 4.44 13.63 -7.53
CA PHE A 35 3.54 13.47 -6.39
C PHE A 35 2.52 12.34 -6.63
N SER A 36 2.00 12.18 -7.85
CA SER A 36 1.09 11.10 -8.19
C SER A 36 1.77 9.72 -8.17
N GLU A 37 3.04 9.64 -8.59
CA GLU A 37 3.84 8.42 -8.51
C GLU A 37 4.15 8.04 -7.05
N ILE A 38 4.47 9.02 -6.19
CA ILE A 38 4.71 8.79 -4.75
C ILE A 38 3.45 8.27 -4.07
N ILE A 39 2.28 8.87 -4.32
CA ILE A 39 1.00 8.40 -3.77
C ILE A 39 0.67 7.00 -4.28
N ALA A 40 0.86 6.74 -5.57
CA ALA A 40 0.62 5.42 -6.14
C ALA A 40 1.55 4.36 -5.52
N PHE A 41 2.81 4.72 -5.25
CA PHE A 41 3.78 3.84 -4.59
C PHE A 41 3.40 3.55 -3.13
N GLU A 42 2.96 4.56 -2.37
CA GLU A 42 2.51 4.37 -0.99
C GLU A 42 1.23 3.52 -0.90
N ASP A 43 0.33 3.63 -1.88
CA ASP A 43 -0.95 2.93 -1.89
C ASP A 43 -0.81 1.40 -2.02
N TYR A 44 0.25 0.88 -2.65
CA TYR A 44 0.45 -0.56 -2.80
C TYR A 44 1.60 -1.14 -1.95
N ASN A 45 2.48 -0.30 -1.37
CA ASN A 45 3.55 -0.72 -0.46
C ASN A 45 2.99 -0.93 0.95
N ILE A 46 2.60 -2.15 1.25
CA ILE A 46 1.82 -2.47 2.44
C ILE A 46 2.62 -3.34 3.40
N SER A 47 2.63 -2.98 4.68
CA SER A 47 3.12 -3.92 5.70
C SER A 47 2.26 -5.18 5.72
N MET A 48 2.88 -6.37 5.74
CA MET A 48 2.16 -7.64 5.84
C MET A 48 1.24 -7.70 7.06
N LEU A 49 1.62 -7.04 8.16
CA LEU A 49 0.77 -6.92 9.34
C LEU A 49 -0.60 -6.26 9.03
N ARG A 50 -0.64 -5.28 8.11
CA ARG A 50 -1.90 -4.67 7.67
C ARG A 50 -2.78 -5.63 6.90
N LEU A 51 -2.18 -6.52 6.09
CA LEU A 51 -2.93 -7.58 5.39
C LEU A 51 -3.56 -8.57 6.37
N ILE A 52 -2.86 -8.87 7.47
CA ILE A 52 -3.33 -9.79 8.51
C ILE A 52 -4.47 -9.16 9.31
N VAL A 53 -4.34 -7.88 9.72
CA VAL A 53 -5.27 -7.23 10.66
C VAL A 53 -6.50 -6.63 9.97
N THR A 54 -6.37 -6.16 8.72
CA THR A 54 -7.46 -5.53 7.97
C THR A 54 -7.51 -6.02 6.52
N PRO A 55 -7.66 -7.35 6.31
CA PRO A 55 -7.53 -7.97 4.99
C PRO A 55 -8.58 -7.46 3.99
N GLU A 56 -9.77 -7.10 4.45
CA GLU A 56 -10.88 -6.59 3.63
C GLU A 56 -10.52 -5.30 2.88
N LYS A 57 -9.64 -4.47 3.45
CA LYS A 57 -9.19 -3.22 2.80
C LYS A 57 -8.33 -3.46 1.57
N TYR A 58 -7.67 -4.61 1.50
CA TYR A 58 -6.68 -4.93 0.47
C TYR A 58 -7.15 -6.05 -0.47
N HIS A 59 -8.29 -6.66 -0.19
CA HIS A 59 -8.84 -7.73 -1.02
C HIS A 59 -8.99 -7.29 -2.49
N ASN A 60 -8.48 -8.12 -3.39
CA ASN A 60 -8.41 -7.86 -4.83
C ASN A 60 -7.55 -6.66 -5.27
N LYS A 61 -6.79 -6.03 -4.37
CA LYS A 61 -5.82 -4.97 -4.73
C LYS A 61 -4.45 -5.56 -5.01
N THR A 62 -3.67 -4.86 -5.83
CA THR A 62 -2.24 -5.11 -5.97
C THR A 62 -1.54 -4.59 -4.72
N VAL A 63 -0.67 -5.41 -4.14
CA VAL A 63 0.11 -5.07 -2.95
C VAL A 63 1.58 -5.42 -3.16
N GLN A 64 2.46 -4.62 -2.57
CA GLN A 64 3.87 -4.93 -2.41
C GLN A 64 4.12 -5.23 -0.94
N ILE A 65 4.68 -6.39 -0.66
CA ILE A 65 5.05 -6.81 0.69
C ILE A 65 6.49 -7.30 0.73
N ILE A 66 7.08 -7.22 1.91
CA ILE A 66 8.39 -7.79 2.23
C ILE A 66 8.19 -8.88 3.27
N GLY A 67 8.86 -10.01 3.10
CA GLY A 67 8.81 -11.10 4.05
C GLY A 67 9.78 -12.23 3.72
N TYR A 68 9.83 -13.22 4.59
CA TYR A 68 10.67 -14.40 4.45
C TYR A 68 9.96 -15.46 3.60
N LEU A 69 10.49 -15.72 2.39
CA LEU A 69 9.91 -16.67 1.45
C LEU A 69 10.36 -18.09 1.74
N ASN A 70 9.42 -18.99 1.90
CA ASN A 70 9.63 -20.43 1.92
C ASN A 70 8.98 -21.08 0.71
N LEU A 71 9.72 -21.92 0.00
CA LEU A 71 9.25 -22.68 -1.16
C LEU A 71 9.46 -24.17 -0.90
N GLU A 72 8.37 -24.89 -0.69
CA GLU A 72 8.36 -26.33 -0.49
C GLU A 72 7.05 -26.94 -1.04
N PHE A 73 7.01 -28.24 -1.11
CA PHE A 73 5.79 -28.95 -1.54
C PHE A 73 4.64 -28.61 -0.58
N GLU A 74 3.54 -28.12 -1.13
CA GLU A 74 2.36 -27.67 -0.38
C GLU A 74 2.62 -26.59 0.70
N GLY A 75 3.75 -25.85 0.60
CA GLY A 75 4.17 -24.86 1.59
C GLY A 75 4.74 -23.57 1.00
N ASN A 76 4.37 -23.19 -0.23
CA ASN A 76 4.83 -21.94 -0.83
C ASN A 76 4.20 -20.74 -0.13
N ALA A 77 4.94 -20.10 0.78
CA ALA A 77 4.44 -19.00 1.57
C ALA A 77 5.50 -17.92 1.85
N ILE A 78 5.04 -16.69 2.04
CA ILE A 78 5.85 -15.58 2.53
C ILE A 78 5.42 -15.27 3.96
N TYR A 79 6.36 -15.44 4.90
CA TYR A 79 6.16 -15.22 6.32
C TYR A 79 6.52 -13.79 6.69
N PHE A 80 5.87 -13.23 7.71
CA PHE A 80 6.19 -11.90 8.19
C PHE A 80 7.63 -11.82 8.68
N HIS A 81 8.07 -12.81 9.48
CA HIS A 81 9.46 -12.99 9.91
C HIS A 81 9.93 -14.44 9.72
N LYS A 82 11.25 -14.64 9.68
CA LYS A 82 11.85 -15.98 9.66
C LYS A 82 11.44 -16.82 10.87
N GLU A 83 11.31 -16.19 12.02
CA GLU A 83 10.91 -16.80 13.27
C GLU A 83 9.47 -17.37 13.20
N ASP A 84 8.55 -16.72 12.47
CA ASP A 84 7.21 -17.26 12.23
C ASP A 84 7.28 -18.57 11.45
N TYR A 85 8.16 -18.63 10.43
CA TYR A 85 8.42 -19.86 9.70
C TYR A 85 9.02 -20.94 10.60
N ASP A 86 10.07 -20.61 11.37
CA ASP A 86 10.78 -21.56 12.25
C ASP A 86 9.85 -22.16 13.34
N ASN A 87 8.82 -21.41 13.75
CA ASN A 87 7.84 -21.81 14.76
C ASN A 87 6.49 -22.30 14.17
N GLY A 88 6.35 -22.37 12.84
CA GLY A 88 5.16 -22.88 12.17
C GLY A 88 3.92 -21.99 12.30
N LEU A 89 4.09 -20.66 12.49
CA LEU A 89 3.00 -19.69 12.63
C LEU A 89 2.46 -19.28 11.26
N SER A 90 1.70 -20.17 10.62
CA SER A 90 1.18 -19.98 9.25
C SER A 90 0.17 -18.85 9.14
N GLU A 91 -0.54 -18.49 10.20
CA GLU A 91 -1.44 -17.33 10.24
C GLU A 91 -0.71 -16.00 10.07
N ASN A 92 0.60 -15.94 10.36
CA ASN A 92 1.49 -14.79 10.13
C ASN A 92 2.12 -14.81 8.73
N ALA A 93 1.57 -15.60 7.82
CA ALA A 93 2.08 -15.76 6.47
C ALA A 93 0.97 -15.62 5.42
N MET A 94 1.38 -15.30 4.19
CA MET A 94 0.54 -15.33 2.99
C MET A 94 0.98 -16.47 2.10
N TRP A 95 0.02 -17.29 1.64
CA TRP A 95 0.28 -18.25 0.59
C TRP A 95 0.73 -17.53 -0.68
N VAL A 96 1.69 -18.10 -1.42
CA VAL A 96 2.19 -17.53 -2.67
C VAL A 96 1.84 -18.45 -3.83
N ASN A 97 1.02 -17.95 -4.75
CA ASN A 97 0.61 -18.67 -5.94
C ASN A 97 1.37 -18.14 -7.16
N PHE A 98 2.41 -18.85 -7.56
CA PHE A 98 3.18 -18.57 -8.77
C PHE A 98 2.43 -19.12 -10.00
N SER A 99 2.33 -18.31 -11.06
CA SER A 99 1.85 -18.81 -12.34
C SER A 99 2.86 -19.77 -12.97
N ASP A 100 2.38 -20.73 -13.76
CA ASP A 100 3.24 -21.66 -14.50
C ASP A 100 4.26 -20.95 -15.37
N ASP A 101 3.87 -19.82 -15.98
CA ASP A 101 4.75 -19.01 -16.82
C ASP A 101 5.88 -18.38 -16.04
N LEU A 102 5.62 -17.86 -14.83
CA LEU A 102 6.64 -17.30 -13.95
C LEU A 102 7.57 -18.40 -13.44
N ALA A 103 7.01 -19.53 -13.02
CA ALA A 103 7.77 -20.68 -12.54
C ALA A 103 8.70 -21.27 -13.61
N LYS A 104 8.30 -21.24 -14.91
CA LYS A 104 9.13 -21.70 -16.02
C LYS A 104 10.23 -20.73 -16.41
N LYS A 105 9.97 -19.40 -16.29
CA LYS A 105 10.89 -18.33 -16.71
C LYS A 105 11.89 -17.94 -15.63
N THR A 106 11.60 -18.26 -14.38
CA THR A 106 12.35 -17.78 -13.22
C THR A 106 12.84 -18.96 -12.39
N ASP A 107 14.16 -18.98 -12.09
CA ASP A 107 14.68 -19.91 -11.10
C ASP A 107 14.21 -19.48 -9.70
N LEU A 108 13.05 -19.99 -9.29
CA LEU A 108 12.45 -19.67 -7.99
C LEU A 108 13.32 -20.13 -6.81
N LYS A 109 14.19 -21.15 -6.99
CA LYS A 109 15.04 -21.69 -5.91
C LYS A 109 15.99 -20.63 -5.34
N LYS A 110 16.42 -19.66 -6.17
CA LYS A 110 17.31 -18.58 -5.72
C LYS A 110 16.69 -17.64 -4.69
N TYR A 111 15.37 -17.62 -4.59
CA TYR A 111 14.60 -16.79 -3.63
C TYR A 111 14.21 -17.56 -2.36
N ASN A 112 14.32 -18.89 -2.39
CA ASN A 112 13.95 -19.74 -1.27
C ASN A 112 14.78 -19.45 -0.02
N LYS A 113 14.14 -19.42 1.15
CA LYS A 113 14.76 -19.15 2.45
C LYS A 113 15.47 -17.80 2.51
N LYS A 114 14.89 -16.79 1.87
CA LYS A 114 15.39 -15.40 1.87
C LYS A 114 14.26 -14.41 2.14
N TYR A 115 14.64 -13.23 2.62
CA TYR A 115 13.73 -12.09 2.58
C TYR A 115 13.60 -11.60 1.14
N VAL A 116 12.37 -11.35 0.72
CA VAL A 116 12.06 -10.93 -0.65
C VAL A 116 11.06 -9.77 -0.64
N ILE A 117 11.09 -8.97 -1.73
CA ILE A 117 9.98 -8.12 -2.12
C ILE A 117 9.14 -8.91 -3.10
N ILE A 118 7.83 -8.97 -2.86
CA ILE A 118 6.87 -9.55 -3.79
C ILE A 118 5.76 -8.53 -4.10
N VAL A 119 5.41 -8.41 -5.38
CA VAL A 119 4.25 -7.61 -5.84
C VAL A 119 3.27 -8.55 -6.50
N GLY A 120 2.02 -8.50 -6.05
CA GLY A 120 0.95 -9.34 -6.60
C GLY A 120 -0.41 -8.92 -6.08
N LYS A 121 -1.45 -9.62 -6.55
CA LYS A 121 -2.83 -9.37 -6.13
C LYS A 121 -3.15 -10.15 -4.85
N PHE A 122 -3.62 -9.46 -3.82
CA PHE A 122 -4.03 -10.09 -2.57
C PHE A 122 -5.45 -10.65 -2.64
N ASP A 123 -5.63 -11.87 -2.12
CA ASP A 123 -6.92 -12.54 -2.01
C ASP A 123 -7.12 -13.07 -0.58
N MET A 124 -7.97 -12.40 0.19
CA MET A 124 -8.27 -12.77 1.58
C MET A 124 -9.08 -14.07 1.71
N ASN A 125 -9.81 -14.46 0.65
CA ASN A 125 -10.70 -15.62 0.68
C ASN A 125 -9.97 -16.93 0.34
N SER A 126 -8.80 -16.83 -0.30
CA SER A 126 -7.92 -17.97 -0.58
C SER A 126 -6.85 -18.05 0.50
N LYS A 127 -6.86 -19.12 1.28
CA LYS A 127 -5.97 -19.28 2.44
C LYS A 127 -4.94 -20.40 2.27
N GLY A 128 -4.60 -20.73 1.02
CA GLY A 128 -3.60 -21.74 0.70
C GLY A 128 -3.95 -23.14 1.16
N HIS A 129 -2.91 -23.97 1.35
CA HIS A 129 -3.08 -25.35 1.77
C HIS A 129 -3.80 -25.46 3.11
N MET A 130 -4.85 -26.28 3.17
CA MET A 130 -5.70 -26.50 4.36
C MET A 130 -6.30 -25.25 5.02
N GLY A 131 -6.25 -24.09 4.35
CA GLY A 131 -6.81 -22.85 4.91
C GLY A 131 -6.01 -22.22 6.05
N MET A 132 -4.72 -22.57 6.17
CA MET A 132 -3.90 -22.19 7.33
C MET A 132 -3.30 -20.78 7.27
N PHE A 133 -3.28 -20.14 6.10
CA PHE A 133 -2.60 -18.87 5.88
C PHE A 133 -3.56 -17.67 6.02
N GLY A 134 -3.01 -16.47 6.26
CA GLY A 134 -3.79 -15.24 6.39
C GLY A 134 -4.47 -14.78 5.09
N GLY A 135 -4.02 -15.28 3.93
CA GLY A 135 -4.53 -14.99 2.59
C GLY A 135 -3.56 -15.50 1.53
N THR A 136 -3.79 -15.11 0.27
CA THR A 136 -2.94 -15.53 -0.88
C THR A 136 -2.48 -14.31 -1.68
N ILE A 137 -1.21 -14.30 -2.06
CA ILE A 137 -0.66 -13.41 -3.09
C ILE A 137 -0.61 -14.16 -4.41
N LYS A 138 -1.30 -13.65 -5.42
CA LYS A 138 -1.39 -14.25 -6.77
C LYS A 138 -1.10 -13.22 -7.86
N ASN A 139 -0.98 -13.66 -9.12
CA ASN A 139 -0.65 -12.79 -10.25
C ASN A 139 0.61 -11.95 -9.99
N ILE A 140 1.67 -12.65 -9.58
CA ILE A 140 2.91 -12.03 -9.16
C ILE A 140 3.59 -11.37 -10.37
N SER A 141 3.85 -10.06 -10.27
CA SER A 141 4.51 -9.24 -11.29
C SER A 141 5.96 -8.90 -10.95
N ARG A 142 6.33 -8.99 -9.66
CA ARG A 142 7.68 -8.73 -9.17
C ARG A 142 8.06 -9.70 -8.06
N LEU A 143 9.30 -10.21 -8.11
CA LEU A 143 9.91 -11.02 -7.08
C LEU A 143 11.42 -10.72 -7.06
N ASP A 144 11.89 -10.04 -6.03
CA ASP A 144 13.29 -9.64 -5.83
C ASP A 144 13.77 -10.03 -4.44
N VAL A 145 15.07 -10.29 -4.30
CA VAL A 145 15.69 -10.47 -2.97
C VAL A 145 15.72 -9.11 -2.28
N TRP A 146 15.29 -9.09 -1.02
CA TRP A 146 15.42 -7.92 -0.15
C TRP A 146 16.76 -8.00 0.61
N ASN A 147 17.62 -6.98 0.42
CA ASN A 147 18.95 -6.85 1.06
C ASN A 147 18.91 -5.73 2.08
#